data_aca1daf3297efa3224a59f6b03fd0d04
#
_entry.id   aca1daf3297efa3224a59f6b03fd0d04
#
_cell.length_a   1.000
_cell.length_b   1.000
_cell.length_c   1.000
_cell.angle_alpha   90.00
_cell.angle_beta   90.00
_cell.angle_gamma   90.00
#
_symmetry.space_group_name_H-M   'P 1'
#
loop_
_entity.id
_entity.type
_entity.pdbx_description
1 polymer ?
#
loop_
_entity_poly.entity_id
_entity_poly.type
_entity_poly.pdbx_seq_one_letter_code
_entity_poly.pdbx_strand_id
1 'polypeptide(L)'
;MMNKERFARVVEEMKRQGLTQILIADDPAIFWLTGRIVNPMERCGAILLKDDGEVHAFMNNLFCFEPIDGMTMHYYADGENPYKLIADELAPGKVGFDKNWASKHTISVLKERDDIIPVLGSDPIDVCKSHKDEAEKEALRHAANINDMAVEFGIKHIDPSLDELTLSNMIEEFFEEHGAVQDMQLQYVCYGKNAAEPHHGAVAGEMLKEGDAVLFDLWAPINNYWCDMTRTVFYKSCSEEHRKVYEIVKAAQQAAIDFVKPGVKMSDVDAVARKVITDAGYGEYFLTRTGHGVGMTVHEPPEASPSCDLIAEPGMCFSIEPGIYLKDDVGVRIEDLVIVTEDGCENLSGDIPRTIEDIEAVMN
;
A
#
# COMPACT_ATOMS: atom_id res chain seq x y z
N MET A 1 17.68 -16.42 7.92
CA MET A 1 17.20 -17.80 7.64
C MET A 1 15.97 -17.69 6.77
N MET A 2 15.73 -18.64 5.84
CA MET A 2 14.49 -18.72 5.06
C MET A 2 13.28 -18.82 6.00
N ASN A 3 12.23 -18.04 5.78
CA ASN A 3 10.99 -18.20 6.53
C ASN A 3 10.21 -19.40 5.99
N LYS A 4 10.50 -20.58 6.54
CA LYS A 4 9.95 -21.86 6.06
C LYS A 4 8.42 -21.91 6.09
N GLU A 5 7.79 -21.26 7.06
CA GLU A 5 6.34 -21.20 7.18
C GLU A 5 5.72 -20.39 6.03
N ARG A 6 6.27 -19.20 5.74
CA ARG A 6 5.80 -18.38 4.62
C ARG A 6 6.00 -19.08 3.28
N PHE A 7 7.15 -19.71 3.05
CA PHE A 7 7.36 -20.52 1.84
C PHE A 7 6.36 -21.68 1.72
N ALA A 8 6.08 -22.38 2.82
CA ALA A 8 5.11 -23.48 2.81
C ALA A 8 3.69 -22.99 2.47
N ARG A 9 3.27 -21.84 3.03
CA ARG A 9 1.98 -21.22 2.69
C ARG A 9 1.90 -20.85 1.21
N VAL A 10 2.96 -20.27 0.64
CA VAL A 10 2.99 -19.95 -0.79
C VAL A 10 2.91 -21.19 -1.65
N VAL A 11 3.62 -22.29 -1.29
CA VAL A 11 3.55 -23.58 -2.00
C VAL A 11 2.14 -24.16 -1.98
N GLU A 12 1.44 -24.11 -0.85
CA GLU A 12 0.04 -24.55 -0.76
C GLU A 12 -0.87 -23.72 -1.67
N GLU A 13 -0.68 -22.42 -1.69
CA GLU A 13 -1.45 -21.52 -2.53
C GLU A 13 -1.14 -21.71 -4.03
N MET A 14 0.13 -21.95 -4.40
CA MET A 14 0.52 -22.33 -5.75
C MET A 14 -0.24 -23.59 -6.21
N LYS A 15 -0.29 -24.63 -5.36
CA LYS A 15 -1.02 -25.89 -5.65
C LYS A 15 -2.51 -25.63 -5.84
N ARG A 16 -3.12 -24.79 -4.99
CA ARG A 16 -4.53 -24.39 -5.10
C ARG A 16 -4.83 -23.71 -6.42
N GLN A 17 -3.89 -22.89 -6.93
CA GLN A 17 -4.01 -22.18 -8.20
C GLN A 17 -3.51 -22.98 -9.42
N GLY A 18 -3.00 -24.19 -9.22
CA GLY A 18 -2.48 -25.05 -10.30
C GLY A 18 -1.18 -24.55 -10.91
N LEU A 19 -0.34 -23.89 -10.10
CA LEU A 19 0.99 -23.43 -10.47
C LEU A 19 2.05 -24.39 -9.89
N THR A 20 2.94 -24.90 -10.71
CA THR A 20 4.03 -25.80 -10.29
C THR A 20 5.34 -25.08 -10.05
N GLN A 21 5.49 -23.85 -10.58
CA GLN A 21 6.71 -23.05 -10.45
C GLN A 21 6.39 -21.58 -10.66
N ILE A 22 7.00 -20.72 -9.85
CA ILE A 22 6.88 -19.26 -9.96
C ILE A 22 8.25 -18.59 -9.80
N LEU A 23 8.48 -17.53 -10.57
CA LEU A 23 9.61 -16.62 -10.44
C LEU A 23 9.18 -15.39 -9.65
N ILE A 24 9.83 -15.14 -8.53
CA ILE A 24 9.58 -14.06 -7.58
C ILE A 24 10.72 -13.06 -7.75
N ALA A 25 10.40 -11.82 -8.06
CA ALA A 25 11.40 -10.77 -8.30
C ALA A 25 11.06 -9.43 -7.63
N ASP A 26 9.89 -9.33 -7.02
CA ASP A 26 9.46 -8.18 -6.24
C ASP A 26 10.26 -8.09 -4.94
N ASP A 27 10.98 -6.98 -4.72
CA ASP A 27 11.86 -6.80 -3.57
C ASP A 27 11.11 -6.97 -2.22
N PRO A 28 9.91 -6.39 -2.01
CA PRO A 28 9.10 -6.65 -0.82
C PRO A 28 8.74 -8.11 -0.63
N ALA A 29 8.41 -8.84 -1.71
CA ALA A 29 8.09 -10.27 -1.63
C ALA A 29 9.33 -11.10 -1.26
N ILE A 30 10.49 -10.80 -1.84
CA ILE A 30 11.76 -11.45 -1.50
C ILE A 30 12.10 -11.17 -0.03
N PHE A 31 11.96 -9.92 0.43
CA PHE A 31 12.19 -9.59 1.83
C PHE A 31 11.23 -10.32 2.77
N TRP A 32 9.94 -10.37 2.44
CA TRP A 32 8.93 -11.08 3.22
C TRP A 32 9.26 -12.56 3.40
N LEU A 33 9.77 -13.21 2.34
CA LEU A 33 10.15 -14.63 2.36
C LEU A 33 11.49 -14.90 3.05
N THR A 34 12.45 -13.96 2.93
CA THR A 34 13.86 -14.24 3.28
C THR A 34 14.40 -13.38 4.41
N GLY A 35 13.77 -12.26 4.73
CA GLY A 35 14.31 -11.23 5.62
C GLY A 35 15.52 -10.50 5.04
N ARG A 36 15.76 -10.61 3.72
CA ARG A 36 16.88 -9.97 3.03
C ARG A 36 16.40 -8.93 2.05
N ILE A 37 16.89 -7.72 2.15
CA ILE A 37 16.67 -6.66 1.16
C ILE A 37 17.53 -6.97 -0.06
N VAL A 38 16.94 -6.96 -1.23
CA VAL A 38 17.60 -7.13 -2.52
C VAL A 38 17.12 -6.02 -3.43
N ASN A 39 18.03 -5.18 -3.88
CA ASN A 39 17.76 -4.25 -4.97
C ASN A 39 18.79 -4.49 -6.07
N PRO A 40 18.46 -5.32 -7.06
CA PRO A 40 19.39 -5.68 -8.13
C PRO A 40 19.56 -4.56 -9.16
N MET A 41 18.94 -3.41 -8.96
CA MET A 41 18.90 -2.30 -9.91
C MET A 41 18.40 -2.78 -11.29
N GLU A 42 19.14 -2.54 -12.35
CA GLU A 42 18.78 -2.98 -13.71
C GLU A 42 19.16 -4.45 -14.00
N ARG A 43 19.82 -5.14 -13.07
CA ARG A 43 20.27 -6.53 -13.24
C ARG A 43 19.17 -7.52 -12.89
N CYS A 44 19.35 -8.76 -13.30
CA CYS A 44 18.42 -9.82 -13.03
C CYS A 44 18.60 -10.33 -11.60
N GLY A 45 17.58 -10.19 -10.76
CA GLY A 45 17.45 -10.86 -9.47
C GLY A 45 16.12 -11.60 -9.43
N ALA A 46 16.11 -12.85 -9.00
CA ALA A 46 14.88 -13.61 -8.86
C ALA A 46 15.04 -14.83 -7.94
N ILE A 47 13.93 -15.28 -7.36
CA ILE A 47 13.81 -16.56 -6.68
C ILE A 47 12.84 -17.42 -7.50
N LEU A 48 13.24 -18.62 -7.88
CA LEU A 48 12.36 -19.65 -8.41
C LEU A 48 11.90 -20.52 -7.24
N LEU A 49 10.59 -20.59 -7.05
CA LEU A 49 9.93 -21.48 -6.10
C LEU A 49 9.14 -22.54 -6.86
N LYS A 50 9.36 -23.83 -6.53
CA LYS A 50 8.63 -24.96 -7.08
C LYS A 50 7.61 -25.53 -6.09
N ASP A 51 6.58 -26.20 -6.57
CA ASP A 51 5.48 -26.74 -5.76
C ASP A 51 5.86 -27.94 -4.86
N ASP A 52 7.05 -28.49 -5.06
CA ASP A 52 7.65 -29.48 -4.16
C ASP A 52 8.45 -28.84 -3.01
N GLY A 53 8.57 -27.50 -3.02
CA GLY A 53 9.30 -26.70 -2.04
C GLY A 53 10.77 -26.45 -2.39
N GLU A 54 11.23 -26.89 -3.58
CA GLU A 54 12.57 -26.55 -4.05
C GLU A 54 12.66 -25.03 -4.33
N VAL A 55 13.76 -24.40 -3.89
CA VAL A 55 13.99 -22.96 -4.01
C VAL A 55 15.35 -22.67 -4.62
N HIS A 56 15.38 -21.88 -5.69
CA HIS A 56 16.60 -21.40 -6.34
C HIS A 56 16.63 -19.88 -6.30
N ALA A 57 17.78 -19.29 -6.00
CA ALA A 57 17.98 -17.84 -6.06
C ALA A 57 19.04 -17.51 -7.13
N PHE A 58 18.72 -16.58 -8.02
CA PHE A 58 19.58 -16.10 -9.10
C PHE A 58 19.99 -14.67 -8.80
N MET A 59 21.27 -14.45 -8.47
CA MET A 59 21.75 -13.16 -7.99
C MET A 59 23.07 -12.76 -8.65
N ASN A 60 23.19 -11.48 -8.99
CA ASN A 60 24.46 -10.97 -9.46
C ASN A 60 25.47 -10.85 -8.32
N ASN A 61 26.72 -11.24 -8.54
CA ASN A 61 27.80 -11.23 -7.55
C ASN A 61 28.02 -9.85 -6.91
N LEU A 62 27.63 -8.76 -7.56
CA LEU A 62 27.83 -7.40 -7.08
C LEU A 62 26.99 -7.08 -5.83
N PHE A 63 25.86 -7.76 -5.62
CA PHE A 63 24.92 -7.43 -4.54
C PHE A 63 25.19 -8.20 -3.23
N CYS A 64 26.25 -9.00 -3.17
CA CYS A 64 26.69 -9.71 -1.95
C CYS A 64 25.55 -10.43 -1.22
N PHE A 65 24.61 -11.02 -1.98
CA PHE A 65 23.51 -11.78 -1.39
C PHE A 65 24.04 -13.09 -0.82
N GLU A 66 24.18 -13.11 0.51
CA GLU A 66 24.73 -14.26 1.23
C GLU A 66 23.84 -15.50 1.08
N PRO A 67 24.42 -16.71 0.97
CA PRO A 67 23.65 -17.95 0.91
C PRO A 67 22.65 -18.08 2.05
N ILE A 68 21.48 -18.59 1.72
CA ILE A 68 20.39 -18.88 2.68
C ILE A 68 20.21 -20.40 2.75
N ASP A 69 20.26 -20.96 3.94
CA ASP A 69 20.02 -22.39 4.15
C ASP A 69 18.65 -22.80 3.59
N GLY A 70 18.65 -23.81 2.74
CA GLY A 70 17.46 -24.33 2.06
C GLY A 70 17.22 -23.72 0.69
N MET A 71 18.12 -22.85 0.19
CA MET A 71 18.09 -22.33 -1.19
C MET A 71 19.30 -22.78 -1.97
N THR A 72 19.11 -23.16 -3.24
CA THR A 72 20.17 -23.34 -4.20
C THR A 72 20.56 -22.00 -4.81
N MET A 73 21.80 -21.57 -4.62
CA MET A 73 22.28 -20.26 -5.08
C MET A 73 22.93 -20.36 -6.45
N HIS A 74 22.48 -19.54 -7.38
CA HIS A 74 23.06 -19.34 -8.71
C HIS A 74 23.58 -17.92 -8.83
N TYR A 75 24.90 -17.79 -8.79
CA TYR A 75 25.56 -16.50 -8.95
C TYR A 75 26.03 -16.29 -10.37
N TYR A 76 25.97 -15.06 -10.84
CA TYR A 76 26.49 -14.66 -12.14
C TYR A 76 27.22 -13.31 -12.04
N ALA A 77 28.22 -13.10 -12.92
CA ALA A 77 28.93 -11.85 -13.06
C ALA A 77 28.35 -10.99 -14.20
N ASP A 78 28.69 -9.70 -14.22
CA ASP A 78 28.37 -8.84 -15.37
C ASP A 78 29.03 -9.41 -16.65
N GLY A 79 28.22 -9.48 -17.72
CA GLY A 79 28.61 -10.09 -18.99
C GLY A 79 28.23 -11.56 -19.14
N GLU A 80 27.81 -12.24 -18.09
CA GLU A 80 27.21 -13.58 -18.17
C GLU A 80 25.71 -13.51 -18.45
N ASN A 81 25.13 -14.61 -18.92
CA ASN A 81 23.69 -14.70 -19.22
C ASN A 81 22.91 -15.32 -18.06
N PRO A 82 22.29 -14.52 -17.16
CA PRO A 82 21.51 -15.04 -16.05
C PRO A 82 20.22 -15.75 -16.49
N TYR A 83 19.69 -15.39 -17.66
CA TYR A 83 18.42 -15.94 -18.14
C TYR A 83 18.56 -17.39 -18.55
N LYS A 84 19.76 -17.78 -19.02
CA LYS A 84 20.05 -19.19 -19.29
C LYS A 84 20.12 -19.98 -17.99
N LEU A 85 20.71 -19.45 -16.92
CA LEU A 85 20.73 -20.11 -15.60
C LEU A 85 19.31 -20.36 -15.09
N ILE A 86 18.43 -19.35 -15.21
CA ILE A 86 17.01 -19.49 -14.85
C ILE A 86 16.33 -20.55 -15.71
N ALA A 87 16.51 -20.46 -17.03
CA ALA A 87 15.88 -21.35 -17.99
C ALA A 87 16.27 -22.83 -17.79
N ASP A 88 17.52 -23.09 -17.41
CA ASP A 88 18.03 -24.44 -17.15
C ASP A 88 17.34 -25.11 -15.92
N GLU A 89 16.82 -24.31 -14.96
CA GLU A 89 16.12 -24.80 -13.77
C GLU A 89 14.60 -24.90 -13.93
N LEU A 90 14.03 -24.31 -14.98
CA LEU A 90 12.60 -24.35 -15.24
C LEU A 90 12.15 -25.71 -15.79
N ALA A 91 11.03 -26.20 -15.29
CA ALA A 91 10.32 -27.33 -15.90
C ALA A 91 9.47 -26.86 -17.11
N PRO A 92 9.22 -27.75 -18.11
CA PRO A 92 8.29 -27.43 -19.21
C PRO A 92 6.87 -27.13 -18.72
N GLY A 93 6.14 -26.28 -19.44
CA GLY A 93 4.76 -25.95 -19.14
C GLY A 93 4.57 -24.57 -18.53
N LYS A 94 3.59 -24.40 -17.64
CA LYS A 94 3.28 -23.11 -17.05
C LYS A 94 4.39 -22.64 -16.11
N VAL A 95 4.82 -21.38 -16.29
CA VAL A 95 5.75 -20.68 -15.40
C VAL A 95 5.08 -19.37 -14.97
N GLY A 96 4.89 -19.19 -13.67
CA GLY A 96 4.42 -17.94 -13.10
C GLY A 96 5.55 -16.89 -13.09
N PHE A 97 5.30 -15.73 -13.68
CA PHE A 97 6.22 -14.59 -13.65
C PHE A 97 5.67 -13.52 -12.72
N ASP A 98 6.58 -12.90 -11.97
CA ASP A 98 6.23 -11.79 -11.07
C ASP A 98 5.68 -10.60 -11.86
N LYS A 99 4.59 -9.99 -11.36
CA LYS A 99 3.93 -8.82 -11.96
C LYS A 99 4.84 -7.58 -12.00
N ASN A 100 5.75 -7.46 -11.03
CA ASN A 100 6.65 -6.31 -10.89
C ASN A 100 8.01 -6.52 -11.58
N TRP A 101 8.26 -7.72 -12.14
CA TRP A 101 9.51 -7.95 -12.85
C TRP A 101 9.54 -7.21 -14.18
N ALA A 102 10.57 -6.39 -14.39
CA ALA A 102 10.68 -5.65 -15.66
C ALA A 102 10.57 -6.60 -16.86
N SER A 103 9.69 -6.28 -17.81
CA SER A 103 9.37 -7.12 -18.96
C SER A 103 10.59 -7.60 -19.75
N LYS A 104 11.70 -6.84 -19.72
CA LYS A 104 12.98 -7.25 -20.34
C LYS A 104 13.47 -8.60 -19.79
N HIS A 105 13.31 -8.86 -18.51
CA HIS A 105 13.75 -10.09 -17.86
C HIS A 105 12.85 -11.26 -18.29
N THR A 106 11.54 -11.09 -18.20
CA THR A 106 10.55 -12.07 -18.65
C THR A 106 10.79 -12.46 -20.13
N ILE A 107 10.91 -11.46 -21.01
CA ILE A 107 11.17 -11.68 -22.45
C ILE A 107 12.51 -12.41 -22.65
N SER A 108 13.53 -12.10 -21.85
CA SER A 108 14.84 -12.74 -21.98
C SER A 108 14.82 -14.21 -21.54
N VAL A 109 14.09 -14.58 -20.48
CA VAL A 109 13.87 -15.99 -20.11
C VAL A 109 13.12 -16.73 -21.20
N LEU A 110 12.06 -16.13 -21.77
CA LEU A 110 11.27 -16.73 -22.85
C LEU A 110 12.07 -16.96 -24.14
N LYS A 111 13.16 -16.23 -24.39
CA LYS A 111 14.06 -16.48 -25.52
C LYS A 111 14.96 -17.70 -25.34
N GLU A 112 15.20 -18.12 -24.10
CA GLU A 112 16.03 -19.29 -23.79
C GLU A 112 15.23 -20.61 -23.85
N ARG A 113 13.87 -20.56 -23.82
CA ARG A 113 12.97 -21.72 -23.77
C ARG A 113 11.72 -21.48 -24.60
N ASP A 114 11.36 -22.44 -25.44
CA ASP A 114 10.15 -22.46 -26.28
C ASP A 114 9.03 -23.38 -25.76
N ASP A 115 9.33 -24.14 -24.70
CA ASP A 115 8.42 -25.13 -24.09
C ASP A 115 7.78 -24.64 -22.79
N ILE A 116 7.88 -23.33 -22.46
CA ILE A 116 7.23 -22.72 -21.30
C ILE A 116 6.08 -21.80 -21.71
N ILE A 117 5.05 -21.75 -20.88
CA ILE A 117 3.86 -20.92 -21.06
C ILE A 117 3.85 -19.88 -19.93
N PRO A 118 4.08 -18.60 -20.20
CA PRO A 118 4.09 -17.58 -19.17
C PRO A 118 2.68 -17.32 -18.65
N VAL A 119 2.56 -17.26 -17.32
CA VAL A 119 1.34 -16.88 -16.61
C VAL A 119 1.70 -15.90 -15.49
N LEU A 120 0.73 -15.21 -14.90
CA LEU A 120 0.95 -14.39 -13.71
C LEU A 120 1.32 -15.29 -12.52
N GLY A 121 2.41 -14.96 -11.84
CA GLY A 121 2.96 -15.76 -10.73
C GLY A 121 2.91 -15.09 -9.37
N SER A 122 2.42 -13.85 -9.27
CA SER A 122 2.41 -13.11 -8.01
C SER A 122 1.22 -13.44 -7.10
N ASP A 123 0.10 -13.90 -7.65
CA ASP A 123 -1.13 -14.13 -6.89
C ASP A 123 -0.95 -15.02 -5.65
N PRO A 124 -0.20 -16.15 -5.68
CA PRO A 124 0.03 -16.95 -4.49
C PRO A 124 0.71 -16.19 -3.36
N ILE A 125 1.65 -15.32 -3.69
CA ILE A 125 2.36 -14.49 -2.71
C ILE A 125 1.47 -13.38 -2.19
N ASP A 126 0.75 -12.69 -3.08
CA ASP A 126 -0.16 -11.61 -2.73
C ASP A 126 -1.25 -12.10 -1.76
N VAL A 127 -1.86 -13.26 -2.02
CA VAL A 127 -2.81 -13.89 -1.11
C VAL A 127 -2.18 -14.18 0.24
N CYS A 128 -0.97 -14.76 0.28
CA CYS A 128 -0.29 -15.06 1.54
C CYS A 128 0.10 -13.79 2.30
N LYS A 129 0.56 -12.73 1.63
CA LYS A 129 0.93 -11.44 2.22
C LYS A 129 -0.28 -10.65 2.72
N SER A 130 -1.44 -10.80 2.09
CA SER A 130 -2.66 -10.12 2.54
C SER A 130 -3.06 -10.54 3.96
N HIS A 131 -2.76 -11.77 4.38
CA HIS A 131 -3.04 -12.30 5.73
C HIS A 131 -1.83 -12.06 6.65
N LYS A 132 -1.87 -10.98 7.40
CA LYS A 132 -0.79 -10.55 8.30
C LYS A 132 -0.68 -11.48 9.50
N ASP A 133 0.52 -11.94 9.82
CA ASP A 133 0.81 -12.60 11.09
C ASP A 133 0.88 -11.58 12.25
N GLU A 134 0.99 -12.04 13.50
CA GLU A 134 0.95 -11.14 14.65
C GLU A 134 2.13 -10.16 14.69
N ALA A 135 3.30 -10.55 14.19
CA ALA A 135 4.45 -9.65 14.10
C ALA A 135 4.24 -8.57 13.04
N GLU A 136 3.60 -8.91 11.92
CA GLU A 136 3.23 -7.96 10.87
C GLU A 136 2.14 -6.98 11.34
N LYS A 137 1.12 -7.47 12.07
CA LYS A 137 0.09 -6.61 12.68
C LYS A 137 0.68 -5.62 13.68
N GLU A 138 1.63 -6.06 14.51
CA GLU A 138 2.30 -5.18 15.45
C GLU A 138 3.16 -4.11 14.74
N ALA A 139 3.84 -4.49 13.66
CA ALA A 139 4.59 -3.54 12.84
C ALA A 139 3.66 -2.49 12.18
N LEU A 140 2.49 -2.91 11.69
CA LEU A 140 1.49 -2.01 11.13
C LEU A 140 0.89 -1.06 12.18
N ARG A 141 0.58 -1.54 13.40
CA ARG A 141 0.15 -0.69 14.52
C ARG A 141 1.19 0.35 14.87
N HIS A 142 2.47 -0.06 14.91
CA HIS A 142 3.56 0.87 15.16
C HIS A 142 3.68 1.92 14.06
N ALA A 143 3.61 1.51 12.79
CA ALA A 143 3.66 2.43 11.65
C ALA A 143 2.47 3.41 11.65
N ALA A 144 1.25 2.92 11.91
CA ALA A 144 0.06 3.76 12.02
C ALA A 144 0.17 4.78 13.17
N ASN A 145 0.72 4.39 14.33
CA ASN A 145 0.96 5.33 15.43
C ASN A 145 1.93 6.46 15.05
N ILE A 146 3.01 6.16 14.33
CA ILE A 146 3.92 7.19 13.81
C ILE A 146 3.19 8.11 12.82
N ASN A 147 2.31 7.55 11.99
CA ASN A 147 1.51 8.35 11.05
C ASN A 147 0.51 9.27 11.78
N ASP A 148 -0.16 8.78 12.81
CA ASP A 148 -1.01 9.60 13.68
C ASP A 148 -0.24 10.81 14.23
N MET A 149 0.97 10.57 14.73
CA MET A 149 1.85 11.63 15.22
C MET A 149 2.26 12.62 14.11
N ALA A 150 2.51 12.13 12.88
CA ALA A 150 2.86 12.98 11.74
C ALA A 150 1.69 13.86 11.30
N VAL A 151 0.47 13.32 11.27
CA VAL A 151 -0.75 14.09 10.97
C VAL A 151 -0.98 15.15 12.05
N GLU A 152 -0.86 14.79 13.33
CA GLU A 152 -0.97 15.75 14.44
C GLU A 152 0.10 16.85 14.33
N PHE A 153 1.34 16.49 13.99
CA PHE A 153 2.42 17.45 13.72
C PHE A 153 2.05 18.40 12.58
N GLY A 154 1.59 17.86 11.44
CA GLY A 154 1.15 18.67 10.30
C GLY A 154 0.04 19.65 10.66
N ILE A 155 -1.00 19.20 11.37
CA ILE A 155 -2.12 20.03 11.83
C ILE A 155 -1.63 21.19 12.73
N LYS A 156 -0.73 20.90 13.69
CA LYS A 156 -0.17 21.92 14.59
C LYS A 156 0.75 22.93 13.91
N HIS A 157 1.28 22.60 12.73
CA HIS A 157 2.16 23.48 11.96
C HIS A 157 1.47 24.19 10.79
N ILE A 158 0.14 24.13 10.71
CA ILE A 158 -0.62 24.91 9.74
C ILE A 158 -0.39 26.40 9.98
N ASP A 159 0.30 27.06 9.05
CA ASP A 159 0.63 28.49 9.11
C ASP A 159 0.52 29.13 7.72
N PRO A 160 -0.17 30.27 7.56
CA PRO A 160 -0.34 30.92 6.26
C PRO A 160 0.95 31.48 5.66
N SER A 161 2.06 31.47 6.39
CA SER A 161 3.39 31.81 5.87
C SER A 161 4.10 30.62 5.22
N LEU A 162 3.58 29.38 5.37
CA LEU A 162 4.11 28.16 4.78
C LEU A 162 3.31 27.80 3.53
N ASP A 163 4.00 27.52 2.43
CA ASP A 163 3.38 26.88 1.27
C ASP A 163 3.28 25.36 1.45
N GLU A 164 2.50 24.71 0.57
CA GLU A 164 2.28 23.26 0.62
C GLU A 164 3.60 22.47 0.68
N LEU A 165 4.56 22.83 -0.19
CA LEU A 165 5.84 22.12 -0.27
C LEU A 165 6.67 22.26 1.01
N THR A 166 6.66 23.45 1.61
CA THR A 166 7.42 23.67 2.85
C THR A 166 6.84 22.85 4.00
N LEU A 167 5.51 22.81 4.16
CA LEU A 167 4.87 22.01 5.20
C LEU A 167 5.04 20.50 4.92
N SER A 168 4.95 20.07 3.65
CA SER A 168 5.23 18.68 3.26
C SER A 168 6.65 18.26 3.64
N ASN A 169 7.66 19.08 3.33
CA ASN A 169 9.06 18.78 3.69
C ASN A 169 9.26 18.69 5.21
N MET A 170 8.60 19.54 6.00
CA MET A 170 8.66 19.44 7.47
C MET A 170 8.08 18.12 7.98
N ILE A 171 7.02 17.61 7.35
CA ILE A 171 6.42 16.33 7.70
C ILE A 171 7.34 15.17 7.26
N GLU A 172 8.03 15.27 6.12
CA GLU A 172 9.04 14.28 5.72
C GLU A 172 10.18 14.22 6.72
N GLU A 173 10.72 15.35 7.15
CA GLU A 173 11.75 15.41 8.20
C GLU A 173 11.25 14.76 9.50
N PHE A 174 9.99 15.00 9.87
CA PHE A 174 9.37 14.33 11.03
C PHE A 174 9.38 12.81 10.88
N PHE A 175 8.98 12.27 9.73
CA PHE A 175 8.99 10.84 9.48
C PHE A 175 10.42 10.25 9.54
N GLU A 176 11.42 10.94 8.96
CA GLU A 176 12.83 10.51 9.01
C GLU A 176 13.33 10.45 10.46
N GLU A 177 13.01 11.45 11.29
CA GLU A 177 13.36 11.46 12.72
C GLU A 177 12.69 10.32 13.51
N HIS A 178 11.56 9.77 13.02
CA HIS A 178 10.83 8.68 13.64
C HIS A 178 11.05 7.32 12.98
N GLY A 179 12.09 7.20 12.13
CA GLY A 179 12.57 5.92 11.63
C GLY A 179 12.07 5.51 10.25
N ALA A 180 11.45 6.41 9.50
CA ALA A 180 11.19 6.18 8.09
C ALA A 180 12.52 6.07 7.32
N VAL A 181 12.55 5.18 6.31
CA VAL A 181 13.71 5.05 5.44
C VAL A 181 13.70 6.16 4.38
N GLN A 182 14.90 6.56 3.93
CA GLN A 182 15.07 7.50 2.81
C GLN A 182 14.44 6.96 1.52
N ASP A 183 14.14 7.87 0.59
CA ASP A 183 13.41 7.68 -0.67
C ASP A 183 11.88 7.67 -0.53
N MET A 184 11.34 8.37 0.48
CA MET A 184 9.90 8.66 0.53
C MET A 184 9.51 9.62 -0.61
N GLN A 185 8.34 9.38 -1.18
CA GLN A 185 7.72 10.34 -2.09
C GLN A 185 7.19 11.53 -1.26
N LEU A 186 7.13 12.72 -1.87
CA LEU A 186 6.54 13.90 -1.26
C LEU A 186 5.16 13.58 -0.67
N GLN A 187 4.96 13.93 0.60
CA GLN A 187 3.66 13.81 1.26
C GLN A 187 2.64 14.73 0.59
N TYR A 188 1.40 14.30 0.48
CA TYR A 188 0.36 15.17 -0.07
C TYR A 188 -0.14 16.12 1.01
N VAL A 189 0.26 17.37 0.89
CA VAL A 189 -0.25 18.50 1.67
C VAL A 189 -0.86 19.45 0.67
N CYS A 190 -2.20 19.52 0.62
CA CYS A 190 -2.91 20.22 -0.43
C CYS A 190 -3.81 21.31 0.17
N TYR A 191 -3.72 22.55 -0.35
CA TYR A 191 -4.50 23.68 0.12
C TYR A 191 -5.65 24.02 -0.83
N GLY A 192 -6.83 24.31 -0.26
CA GLY A 192 -8.00 24.78 -0.98
C GLY A 192 -8.37 23.89 -2.18
N LYS A 193 -8.38 24.46 -3.38
CA LYS A 193 -8.75 23.74 -4.61
C LYS A 193 -7.81 22.61 -5.00
N ASN A 194 -6.54 22.62 -4.56
CA ASN A 194 -5.58 21.56 -4.84
C ASN A 194 -6.01 20.25 -4.15
N ALA A 195 -6.70 20.34 -3.00
CA ALA A 195 -7.30 19.19 -2.34
C ALA A 195 -8.37 18.48 -3.20
N ALA A 196 -8.93 19.15 -4.21
CA ALA A 196 -9.91 18.57 -5.13
C ALA A 196 -9.29 17.65 -6.20
N GLU A 197 -7.97 17.56 -6.28
CA GLU A 197 -7.25 16.61 -7.12
C GLU A 197 -6.75 15.46 -6.24
N PRO A 198 -7.27 14.22 -6.34
CA PRO A 198 -7.00 13.12 -5.40
C PRO A 198 -5.52 12.80 -5.16
N HIS A 199 -4.66 13.01 -6.16
CA HIS A 199 -3.22 12.75 -6.12
C HIS A 199 -2.39 14.01 -6.43
N HIS A 200 -2.82 15.16 -5.92
CA HIS A 200 -2.08 16.41 -6.09
C HIS A 200 -0.83 16.38 -5.19
N GLY A 201 0.34 16.47 -5.78
CA GLY A 201 1.60 16.61 -5.01
C GLY A 201 1.78 18.04 -4.52
N ALA A 202 2.28 18.23 -3.31
CA ALA A 202 2.57 19.54 -2.72
C ALA A 202 3.44 20.41 -3.62
N VAL A 203 3.06 21.68 -3.82
CA VAL A 203 3.74 22.59 -4.74
C VAL A 203 4.27 23.84 -4.02
N ALA A 204 5.41 24.36 -4.52
CA ALA A 204 5.98 25.59 -4.02
C ALA A 204 5.13 26.81 -4.40
N GLY A 205 4.94 27.73 -3.44
CA GLY A 205 4.26 29.00 -3.66
C GLY A 205 2.73 28.97 -3.60
N GLU A 206 2.10 27.80 -3.39
CA GLU A 206 0.67 27.75 -3.07
C GLU A 206 0.49 28.01 -1.58
N MET A 207 -0.10 29.18 -1.29
CA MET A 207 -0.22 29.73 0.06
C MET A 207 -1.63 29.56 0.61
N LEU A 208 -1.71 29.22 1.88
CA LEU A 208 -2.94 28.96 2.61
C LEU A 208 -3.78 30.26 2.79
N LYS A 209 -5.09 30.15 2.55
CA LYS A 209 -6.07 31.24 2.70
C LYS A 209 -7.15 30.84 3.70
N GLU A 210 -7.76 31.82 4.35
CA GLU A 210 -8.90 31.59 5.22
C GLU A 210 -10.05 30.90 4.46
N GLY A 211 -10.56 29.82 5.02
CA GLY A 211 -11.62 28.98 4.43
C GLY A 211 -11.09 27.83 3.58
N ASP A 212 -9.79 27.76 3.28
CA ASP A 212 -9.22 26.63 2.55
C ASP A 212 -9.32 25.34 3.35
N ALA A 213 -9.63 24.25 2.65
CA ALA A 213 -9.33 22.93 3.13
C ALA A 213 -7.81 22.70 3.12
N VAL A 214 -7.29 22.05 4.14
CA VAL A 214 -5.94 21.49 4.17
C VAL A 214 -6.09 19.98 4.24
N LEU A 215 -5.75 19.31 3.15
CA LEU A 215 -5.77 17.86 3.08
C LEU A 215 -4.35 17.35 3.31
N PHE A 216 -4.19 16.53 4.32
CA PHE A 216 -2.99 15.75 4.60
C PHE A 216 -3.27 14.32 4.18
N ASP A 217 -2.50 13.80 3.24
CA ASP A 217 -2.46 12.38 2.90
C ASP A 217 -1.02 11.94 3.05
N LEU A 218 -0.77 11.20 4.12
CA LEU A 218 0.57 10.93 4.63
C LEU A 218 0.82 9.43 4.69
N TRP A 219 1.95 9.01 4.13
CA TRP A 219 2.37 7.62 4.11
C TRP A 219 3.89 7.49 4.26
N ALA A 220 4.34 6.47 4.97
CA ALA A 220 5.78 6.21 5.14
C ALA A 220 6.05 4.72 5.44
N PRO A 221 7.20 4.18 5.01
CA PRO A 221 7.66 2.86 5.43
C PRO A 221 8.39 2.95 6.78
N ILE A 222 7.78 2.43 7.82
CA ILE A 222 8.36 2.30 9.15
C ILE A 222 8.69 0.83 9.41
N ASN A 223 9.97 0.50 9.63
CA ASN A 223 10.42 -0.88 9.83
C ASN A 223 9.94 -1.85 8.73
N ASN A 224 9.95 -1.40 7.46
CA ASN A 224 9.50 -2.12 6.26
C ASN A 224 7.99 -2.37 6.17
N TYR A 225 7.16 -1.76 7.02
CA TYR A 225 5.71 -1.74 6.88
C TYR A 225 5.23 -0.32 6.66
N TRP A 226 4.31 -0.16 5.72
CA TRP A 226 3.78 1.16 5.40
C TRP A 226 2.65 1.54 6.34
N CYS A 227 2.57 2.83 6.65
CA CYS A 227 1.37 3.47 7.14
C CYS A 227 0.74 4.27 6.01
N ASP A 228 -0.53 4.60 6.16
CA ASP A 228 -1.29 5.44 5.24
C ASP A 228 -2.47 6.07 5.97
N MET A 229 -2.66 7.37 5.84
CA MET A 229 -3.76 8.08 6.50
C MET A 229 -4.03 9.43 5.84
N THR A 230 -5.29 9.73 5.62
CA THR A 230 -5.73 11.07 5.21
C THR A 230 -6.57 11.75 6.27
N ARG A 231 -6.29 13.03 6.50
CA ARG A 231 -7.18 13.96 7.21
C ARG A 231 -7.37 15.25 6.42
N THR A 232 -8.58 15.75 6.45
CA THR A 232 -8.91 17.07 5.91
C THR A 232 -9.31 18.01 7.07
N VAL A 233 -8.73 19.19 7.11
CA VAL A 233 -9.03 20.23 8.10
C VAL A 233 -9.38 21.53 7.38
N PHE A 234 -9.97 22.51 8.07
CA PHE A 234 -10.28 23.82 7.48
C PHE A 234 -9.55 24.93 8.22
N TYR A 235 -8.92 25.83 7.47
CA TYR A 235 -8.17 26.91 8.07
C TYR A 235 -9.09 28.09 8.45
N LYS A 236 -9.22 28.34 9.76
CA LYS A 236 -10.01 29.41 10.41
C LYS A 236 -11.52 29.36 10.20
N SER A 237 -12.01 28.92 9.07
CA SER A 237 -13.46 28.88 8.78
C SER A 237 -13.78 27.74 7.84
N CYS A 238 -15.00 27.20 7.98
CA CYS A 238 -15.54 26.17 7.10
C CYS A 238 -16.92 26.61 6.62
N SER A 239 -17.14 26.70 5.31
CA SER A 239 -18.44 27.02 4.74
C SER A 239 -19.48 25.94 5.08
N GLU A 240 -20.77 26.28 5.07
CA GLU A 240 -21.85 25.28 5.30
C GLU A 240 -21.82 24.17 4.24
N GLU A 241 -21.44 24.48 2.99
CA GLU A 241 -21.34 23.50 1.92
C GLU A 241 -20.15 22.56 2.12
N HIS A 242 -18.96 23.10 2.44
CA HIS A 242 -17.77 22.28 2.74
C HIS A 242 -18.00 21.41 3.97
N ARG A 243 -18.63 21.94 5.02
CA ARG A 243 -19.02 21.17 6.20
C ARG A 243 -19.96 20.01 5.83
N LYS A 244 -20.94 20.26 4.97
CA LYS A 244 -21.86 19.22 4.48
C LYS A 244 -21.09 18.12 3.73
N VAL A 245 -20.16 18.49 2.83
CA VAL A 245 -19.31 17.54 2.12
C VAL A 245 -18.48 16.71 3.10
N TYR A 246 -17.87 17.35 4.08
CA TYR A 246 -17.08 16.70 5.11
C TYR A 246 -17.88 15.66 5.91
N GLU A 247 -19.08 16.03 6.38
CA GLU A 247 -19.93 15.12 7.16
C GLU A 247 -20.43 13.93 6.33
N ILE A 248 -20.63 14.10 5.02
CA ILE A 248 -21.00 13.00 4.11
C ILE A 248 -19.82 12.03 3.97
N VAL A 249 -18.58 12.52 3.77
CA VAL A 249 -17.38 11.68 3.67
C VAL A 249 -17.13 10.93 4.97
N LYS A 250 -17.23 11.62 6.12
CA LYS A 250 -17.10 11.00 7.44
C LYS A 250 -18.14 9.90 7.67
N ALA A 251 -19.39 10.14 7.29
CA ALA A 251 -20.45 9.14 7.40
C ALA A 251 -20.20 7.94 6.48
N ALA A 252 -19.69 8.17 5.27
CA ALA A 252 -19.35 7.11 4.31
C ALA A 252 -18.20 6.24 4.84
N GLN A 253 -17.15 6.87 5.37
CA GLN A 253 -16.00 6.19 5.96
C GLN A 253 -16.42 5.34 7.16
N GLN A 254 -17.19 5.91 8.09
CA GLN A 254 -17.68 5.19 9.26
C GLN A 254 -18.57 4.01 8.88
N ALA A 255 -19.49 4.20 7.92
CA ALA A 255 -20.37 3.12 7.45
C ALA A 255 -19.59 1.96 6.83
N ALA A 256 -18.50 2.24 6.09
CA ALA A 256 -17.63 1.21 5.53
C ALA A 256 -16.86 0.47 6.64
N ILE A 257 -16.28 1.18 7.62
CA ILE A 257 -15.59 0.57 8.76
C ILE A 257 -16.55 -0.34 9.55
N ASP A 258 -17.76 0.13 9.87
CA ASP A 258 -18.77 -0.64 10.61
C ASP A 258 -19.23 -1.90 9.85
N PHE A 259 -19.10 -1.90 8.52
CA PHE A 259 -19.47 -3.02 7.68
C PHE A 259 -18.37 -4.09 7.59
N VAL A 260 -17.10 -3.72 7.81
CA VAL A 260 -15.96 -4.64 7.70
C VAL A 260 -16.03 -5.74 8.76
N LYS A 261 -16.06 -6.98 8.29
CA LYS A 261 -15.96 -8.20 9.12
C LYS A 261 -15.61 -9.39 8.24
N PRO A 262 -15.17 -10.53 8.81
CA PRO A 262 -14.95 -11.74 8.01
C PRO A 262 -16.17 -12.16 7.22
N GLY A 263 -15.94 -12.58 5.98
CA GLY A 263 -16.99 -13.09 5.08
C GLY A 263 -17.68 -12.06 4.20
N VAL A 264 -17.42 -10.76 4.39
CA VAL A 264 -17.95 -9.75 3.45
C VAL A 264 -17.07 -9.64 2.19
N LYS A 265 -17.66 -9.30 1.06
CA LYS A 265 -16.89 -9.01 -0.16
C LYS A 265 -16.26 -7.63 -0.08
N MET A 266 -15.07 -7.49 -0.62
CA MET A 266 -14.39 -6.21 -0.70
C MET A 266 -15.15 -5.20 -1.59
N SER A 267 -15.82 -5.67 -2.65
CA SER A 267 -16.71 -4.83 -3.46
C SER A 267 -17.95 -4.34 -2.69
N ASP A 268 -18.43 -5.09 -1.69
CA ASP A 268 -19.54 -4.65 -0.85
C ASP A 268 -19.09 -3.59 0.16
N VAL A 269 -17.84 -3.63 0.62
CA VAL A 269 -17.24 -2.55 1.44
C VAL A 269 -17.22 -1.23 0.65
N ASP A 270 -16.77 -1.25 -0.62
CA ASP A 270 -16.84 -0.08 -1.49
C ASP A 270 -18.28 0.37 -1.71
N ALA A 271 -19.20 -0.56 -1.97
CA ALA A 271 -20.60 -0.25 -2.25
C ALA A 271 -21.28 0.49 -1.08
N VAL A 272 -20.93 0.15 0.18
CA VAL A 272 -21.49 0.83 1.36
C VAL A 272 -21.06 2.30 1.40
N ALA A 273 -19.76 2.60 1.28
CA ALA A 273 -19.27 3.98 1.27
C ALA A 273 -19.86 4.76 0.07
N ARG A 274 -19.80 4.17 -1.11
CA ARG A 274 -20.28 4.76 -2.37
C ARG A 274 -21.77 5.05 -2.33
N LYS A 275 -22.56 4.20 -1.67
CA LYS A 275 -24.01 4.42 -1.50
C LYS A 275 -24.28 5.67 -0.65
N VAL A 276 -23.60 5.87 0.46
CA VAL A 276 -23.78 7.06 1.32
C VAL A 276 -23.52 8.33 0.54
N ILE A 277 -22.42 8.38 -0.21
CA ILE A 277 -22.04 9.54 -1.03
C ILE A 277 -23.04 9.76 -2.18
N THR A 278 -23.48 8.69 -2.84
CA THR A 278 -24.43 8.76 -3.96
C THR A 278 -25.82 9.20 -3.51
N ASP A 279 -26.32 8.66 -2.41
CA ASP A 279 -27.65 9.03 -1.84
C ASP A 279 -27.68 10.51 -1.40
N ALA A 280 -26.53 11.07 -1.01
CA ALA A 280 -26.37 12.49 -0.70
C ALA A 280 -26.25 13.39 -1.95
N GLY A 281 -26.20 12.83 -3.16
CA GLY A 281 -26.13 13.55 -4.43
C GLY A 281 -24.71 13.85 -4.93
N TYR A 282 -23.67 13.25 -4.34
CA TYR A 282 -22.27 13.49 -4.70
C TYR A 282 -21.58 12.30 -5.38
N GLY A 283 -22.32 11.28 -5.83
CA GLY A 283 -21.76 10.05 -6.40
C GLY A 283 -20.80 10.25 -7.57
N GLU A 284 -21.03 11.27 -8.42
CA GLU A 284 -20.15 11.61 -9.54
C GLU A 284 -18.80 12.21 -9.13
N TYR A 285 -18.69 12.68 -7.89
CA TYR A 285 -17.47 13.28 -7.32
C TYR A 285 -16.67 12.30 -6.48
N PHE A 286 -17.12 11.06 -6.31
CA PHE A 286 -16.34 9.98 -5.69
C PHE A 286 -15.55 9.24 -6.77
N LEU A 287 -14.37 9.74 -7.07
CA LEU A 287 -13.57 9.37 -8.25
C LEU A 287 -12.70 8.13 -8.03
N THR A 288 -12.41 7.77 -6.78
CA THR A 288 -11.48 6.70 -6.40
C THR A 288 -12.21 5.42 -6.01
N ARG A 289 -11.48 4.36 -5.69
CA ARG A 289 -11.96 3.22 -4.90
C ARG A 289 -12.04 3.62 -3.41
N THR A 290 -12.73 2.81 -2.61
CA THR A 290 -12.87 3.06 -1.17
C THR A 290 -11.61 2.73 -0.37
N GLY A 291 -10.70 1.90 -0.92
CA GLY A 291 -9.44 1.59 -0.24
C GLY A 291 -8.61 0.52 -0.93
N HIS A 292 -7.44 0.28 -0.39
CA HIS A 292 -6.46 -0.69 -0.86
C HIS A 292 -5.74 -1.37 0.31
N GLY A 293 -5.21 -2.56 0.07
CA GLY A 293 -4.37 -3.25 1.04
C GLY A 293 -3.09 -2.47 1.33
N VAL A 294 -2.65 -2.56 2.56
CA VAL A 294 -1.40 -1.97 3.04
C VAL A 294 -0.59 -3.03 3.77
N GLY A 295 0.71 -2.98 3.60
CA GLY A 295 1.63 -3.92 4.24
C GLY A 295 3.07 -3.53 4.02
N MET A 296 3.82 -4.36 3.32
CA MET A 296 5.20 -4.05 2.93
C MET A 296 5.29 -3.13 1.70
N THR A 297 4.16 -2.86 1.07
CA THR A 297 3.97 -1.82 0.07
C THR A 297 2.76 -0.99 0.47
N VAL A 298 2.73 0.28 0.06
CA VAL A 298 1.59 1.16 0.33
C VAL A 298 0.34 0.63 -0.36
N HIS A 299 0.48 0.07 -1.57
CA HIS A 299 -0.59 -0.57 -2.31
C HIS A 299 -0.33 -2.06 -2.50
N GLU A 300 -1.15 -2.91 -1.88
CA GLU A 300 -1.18 -4.37 -2.11
C GLU A 300 -2.62 -4.90 -2.01
N PRO A 301 -2.90 -6.15 -2.38
CA PRO A 301 -4.22 -6.74 -2.13
C PRO A 301 -4.54 -6.89 -0.63
N PRO A 302 -5.87 -6.83 -0.27
CA PRO A 302 -7.03 -6.69 -1.14
C PRO A 302 -7.35 -5.24 -1.47
N GLU A 303 -8.17 -4.99 -2.52
CA GLU A 303 -8.74 -3.68 -2.80
C GLU A 303 -10.20 -3.60 -2.35
N ALA A 304 -10.59 -2.53 -1.67
CA ALA A 304 -12.00 -2.17 -1.49
C ALA A 304 -12.47 -1.37 -2.71
N SER A 305 -12.81 -2.10 -3.79
CA SER A 305 -13.18 -1.51 -5.09
C SER A 305 -14.37 -2.24 -5.71
N PRO A 306 -15.13 -1.59 -6.63
CA PRO A 306 -16.32 -2.20 -7.23
C PRO A 306 -16.05 -3.53 -7.98
N SER A 307 -14.81 -3.79 -8.37
CA SER A 307 -14.40 -4.97 -9.15
C SER A 307 -13.74 -6.08 -8.32
N CYS A 308 -13.58 -5.90 -7.01
CA CYS A 308 -12.89 -6.85 -6.16
C CYS A 308 -13.85 -7.87 -5.54
N ASP A 309 -13.77 -9.11 -5.99
CA ASP A 309 -14.58 -10.23 -5.48
C ASP A 309 -13.95 -10.97 -4.29
N LEU A 310 -12.77 -10.54 -3.81
CA LEU A 310 -12.14 -11.13 -2.64
C LEU A 310 -13.04 -11.01 -1.41
N ILE A 311 -12.98 -12.02 -0.57
CA ILE A 311 -13.68 -12.05 0.71
C ILE A 311 -12.74 -11.55 1.80
N ALA A 312 -13.22 -10.67 2.65
CA ALA A 312 -12.48 -10.22 3.82
C ALA A 312 -12.26 -11.38 4.79
N GLU A 313 -11.02 -11.61 5.18
CA GLU A 313 -10.62 -12.68 6.10
C GLU A 313 -9.76 -12.09 7.24
N PRO A 314 -9.76 -12.72 8.43
CA PRO A 314 -8.95 -12.25 9.55
C PRO A 314 -7.47 -12.09 9.18
N GLY A 315 -6.88 -10.97 9.60
CA GLY A 315 -5.49 -10.61 9.30
C GLY A 315 -5.31 -9.77 8.04
N MET A 316 -6.31 -9.59 7.20
CA MET A 316 -6.24 -8.63 6.08
C MET A 316 -6.18 -7.20 6.62
N CYS A 317 -5.26 -6.38 6.06
CA CYS A 317 -5.10 -4.97 6.38
C CYS A 317 -5.31 -4.13 5.13
N PHE A 318 -6.16 -3.10 5.21
CA PHE A 318 -6.45 -2.20 4.09
C PHE A 318 -6.95 -0.84 4.57
N SER A 319 -6.85 0.17 3.68
CA SER A 319 -7.38 1.50 3.93
C SER A 319 -8.91 1.56 3.73
N ILE A 320 -9.55 2.52 4.42
CA ILE A 320 -10.92 2.97 4.17
C ILE A 320 -10.87 4.48 4.00
N GLU A 321 -10.92 4.94 2.73
CA GLU A 321 -10.57 6.31 2.31
C GLU A 321 -11.56 6.95 1.32
N PRO A 322 -12.87 6.90 1.57
CA PRO A 322 -13.80 7.56 0.66
C PRO A 322 -13.53 9.06 0.59
N GLY A 323 -13.72 9.65 -0.59
CA GLY A 323 -13.53 11.07 -0.81
C GLY A 323 -14.56 11.69 -1.75
N ILE A 324 -14.78 13.00 -1.61
CA ILE A 324 -15.58 13.83 -2.52
C ILE A 324 -14.67 14.94 -3.02
N TYR A 325 -14.55 15.07 -4.34
CA TYR A 325 -13.63 15.99 -5.00
C TYR A 325 -14.40 16.95 -5.92
N LEU A 326 -14.74 18.15 -5.40
CA LEU A 326 -15.44 19.19 -6.15
C LEU A 326 -14.41 20.03 -6.90
N LYS A 327 -14.27 19.78 -8.18
CA LYS A 327 -13.25 20.40 -9.03
C LYS A 327 -13.22 21.91 -8.89
N ASP A 328 -12.02 22.49 -8.77
CA ASP A 328 -11.73 23.91 -8.59
C ASP A 328 -12.32 24.53 -7.31
N ASP A 329 -12.75 23.72 -6.34
CA ASP A 329 -13.36 24.14 -5.09
C ASP A 329 -12.73 23.42 -3.88
N VAL A 330 -13.21 22.23 -3.51
CA VAL A 330 -12.77 21.50 -2.33
C VAL A 330 -12.67 20.00 -2.57
N GLY A 331 -11.64 19.39 -2.01
CA GLY A 331 -11.54 17.93 -1.83
C GLY A 331 -11.57 17.57 -0.35
N VAL A 332 -12.32 16.54 -0.02
CA VAL A 332 -12.36 15.95 1.32
C VAL A 332 -12.12 14.47 1.21
N ARG A 333 -11.11 13.95 1.89
CA ARG A 333 -10.85 12.54 2.13
C ARG A 333 -10.61 12.32 3.62
N ILE A 334 -11.16 11.26 4.16
CA ILE A 334 -10.90 10.78 5.51
C ILE A 334 -10.55 9.31 5.39
N GLU A 335 -9.38 8.95 5.87
CA GLU A 335 -8.80 7.62 5.72
C GLU A 335 -8.29 7.08 7.03
N ASP A 336 -8.58 5.82 7.27
CA ASP A 336 -7.99 5.01 8.33
C ASP A 336 -7.57 3.65 7.77
N LEU A 337 -6.54 3.06 8.38
CA LEU A 337 -6.19 1.66 8.16
C LEU A 337 -6.99 0.77 9.11
N VAL A 338 -7.50 -0.35 8.58
CA VAL A 338 -8.18 -1.37 9.38
C VAL A 338 -7.54 -2.74 9.21
N ILE A 339 -7.49 -3.52 10.29
CA ILE A 339 -7.16 -4.96 10.26
C ILE A 339 -8.41 -5.74 10.56
N VAL A 340 -8.77 -6.70 9.68
CA VAL A 340 -9.90 -7.61 9.90
C VAL A 340 -9.60 -8.53 11.09
N THR A 341 -10.52 -8.57 12.07
CA THR A 341 -10.46 -9.45 13.24
C THR A 341 -11.38 -10.67 13.06
N GLU A 342 -11.54 -11.50 14.08
CA GLU A 342 -12.44 -12.68 14.02
C GLU A 342 -13.93 -12.32 13.92
N ASP A 343 -14.32 -11.11 14.34
CA ASP A 343 -15.73 -10.69 14.42
C ASP A 343 -16.03 -9.29 13.87
N GLY A 344 -15.01 -8.56 13.41
CA GLY A 344 -15.13 -7.20 12.88
C GLY A 344 -13.83 -6.70 12.30
N CYS A 345 -13.41 -5.47 12.67
CA CYS A 345 -12.09 -4.93 12.36
C CYS A 345 -11.55 -4.07 13.50
N GLU A 346 -10.24 -4.01 13.59
CA GLU A 346 -9.48 -3.08 14.41
C GLU A 346 -9.12 -1.86 13.54
N ASN A 347 -9.47 -0.65 13.98
CA ASN A 347 -9.04 0.59 13.36
C ASN A 347 -7.68 1.00 13.94
N LEU A 348 -6.64 1.12 13.10
CA LEU A 348 -5.28 1.44 13.53
C LEU A 348 -5.04 2.94 13.70
N SER A 349 -5.87 3.78 13.07
CA SER A 349 -5.74 5.24 13.03
C SER A 349 -6.81 5.94 13.90
N GLY A 350 -7.27 5.28 14.95
CA GLY A 350 -8.40 5.72 15.76
C GLY A 350 -8.14 6.91 16.68
N ASP A 351 -6.89 7.23 16.95
CA ASP A 351 -6.52 8.25 17.94
C ASP A 351 -6.60 9.69 17.40
N ILE A 352 -6.55 9.86 16.08
CA ILE A 352 -6.68 11.18 15.44
C ILE A 352 -8.15 11.55 15.24
N PRO A 353 -8.59 12.73 15.74
CA PRO A 353 -9.97 13.18 15.58
C PRO A 353 -10.46 13.20 14.15
N ARG A 354 -11.75 12.89 13.96
CA ARG A 354 -12.44 12.89 12.67
C ARG A 354 -13.61 13.87 12.62
N THR A 355 -13.74 14.78 13.59
CA THR A 355 -14.71 15.88 13.55
C THR A 355 -13.98 17.20 13.32
N ILE A 356 -14.62 18.13 12.63
CA ILE A 356 -14.05 19.45 12.36
C ILE A 356 -13.68 20.14 13.68
N GLU A 357 -14.57 20.09 14.67
CA GLU A 357 -14.40 20.73 15.95
C GLU A 357 -13.23 20.17 16.77
N ASP A 358 -13.08 18.83 16.79
CA ASP A 358 -12.01 18.18 17.53
C ASP A 358 -10.65 18.40 16.84
N ILE A 359 -10.63 18.45 15.49
CA ILE A 359 -9.42 18.75 14.72
C ILE A 359 -9.02 20.22 14.94
N GLU A 360 -9.98 21.16 14.92
CA GLU A 360 -9.72 22.57 15.23
C GLU A 360 -9.14 22.75 16.65
N ALA A 361 -9.52 21.87 17.58
CA ALA A 361 -8.95 21.87 18.94
C ALA A 361 -7.47 21.43 18.96
N VAL A 362 -7.02 20.62 18.04
CA VAL A 362 -5.58 20.23 17.90
C VAL A 362 -4.75 21.38 17.35
N MET A 363 -5.35 22.30 16.57
CA MET A 363 -4.67 23.47 15.99
C MET A 363 -4.38 24.57 17.02
N ASN A 364 -5.04 24.55 18.20
CA ASN A 364 -4.93 25.57 19.27
C ASN A 364 -4.10 25.04 20.45
#